data_4ef1f68628a988043e6737fee118fc4f
#
_entry.id   4ef1f68628a988043e6737fee118fc4f
#
_cell.length_a   1.000
_cell.length_b   1.000
_cell.length_c   1.000
_cell.angle_alpha   90.00
_cell.angle_beta   90.00
_cell.angle_gamma   90.00
#
_symmetry.space_group_name_H-M   'P 1'
#
loop_
_entity.id
_entity.type
_entity.pdbx_description
1 polymer ?
#
loop_
_entity_poly.entity_id
_entity_poly.type
_entity_poly.pdbx_seq_one_letter_code
_entity_poly.pdbx_strand_id
1 'polypeptide(L)'
;MAGTSKGEHRIGLLNGIAAYGMWGLVPLFWPLLKPAGAMEILAHRMVWSLVFVAVALVFVRRWAWAGELLRRPRRLALIAVAAAVITVNWGVYIWAVNSGHVVEASLGYFINPLMTIGLGVLLLKERLRPAQWAAVGVGFAAVVVLTVGYGRPPWISLCLAVSFATYGLVKKKVGLGGVESLAAETAIQFLPALAYLIWLSTRGDLTFATEGPAHATLLASTGIVTALPLVCFGAAAIRVPLSTLGLLQYLAPVFQFLLGILYFHEAMPPERWAGFALVWLALVLLTWDAMRSARRARVVAMSRRTDPAAAAVDAVDV
;
A
#
# COMPACT_ATOMS: atom_id res chain seq x y z
N MET A 1 19.53 3.45 20.80
CA MET A 1 18.08 3.55 20.63
C MET A 1 17.45 3.28 21.99
N ALA A 2 16.85 4.32 22.61
CA ALA A 2 16.13 4.16 23.88
C ALA A 2 14.99 3.17 23.65
N GLY A 3 14.87 2.16 24.53
CA GLY A 3 13.80 1.16 24.46
C GLY A 3 12.45 1.87 24.57
N THR A 4 11.64 1.76 23.52
CA THR A 4 10.26 2.21 23.57
C THR A 4 9.59 1.54 24.77
N SER A 5 8.94 2.35 25.62
CA SER A 5 8.22 1.80 26.77
C SER A 5 7.17 0.78 26.29
N LYS A 6 6.82 -0.22 27.12
CA LYS A 6 5.76 -1.20 26.77
C LYS A 6 4.46 -0.50 26.32
N GLY A 7 4.17 0.68 26.87
CA GLY A 7 3.03 1.51 26.49
C GLY A 7 3.14 2.04 25.06
N GLU A 8 4.28 2.59 24.66
CA GLU A 8 4.53 3.10 23.30
C GLU A 8 4.43 2.00 22.25
N HIS A 9 4.98 0.81 22.55
CA HIS A 9 4.86 -0.33 21.63
C HIS A 9 3.40 -0.78 21.44
N ARG A 10 2.60 -0.81 22.51
CA ARG A 10 1.17 -1.14 22.45
C ARG A 10 0.39 -0.12 21.64
N ILE A 11 0.64 1.18 21.85
CA ILE A 11 0.03 2.26 21.06
C ILE A 11 0.37 2.11 19.58
N GLY A 12 1.63 1.82 19.25
CA GLY A 12 2.06 1.57 17.88
C GLY A 12 1.37 0.38 17.24
N LEU A 13 1.23 -0.72 17.96
CA LEU A 13 0.52 -1.93 17.49
C LEU A 13 -0.95 -1.64 17.23
N LEU A 14 -1.66 -0.97 18.15
CA LEU A 14 -3.07 -0.62 17.97
C LEU A 14 -3.28 0.30 16.76
N ASN A 15 -2.43 1.29 16.57
CA ASN A 15 -2.48 2.16 15.40
C ASN A 15 -2.23 1.39 14.09
N GLY A 16 -1.31 0.43 14.08
CA GLY A 16 -1.06 -0.43 12.93
C GLY A 16 -2.26 -1.31 12.59
N ILE A 17 -2.86 -1.95 13.61
CA ILE A 17 -4.09 -2.74 13.43
C ILE A 17 -5.23 -1.85 12.91
N ALA A 18 -5.40 -0.66 13.48
CA ALA A 18 -6.42 0.28 13.03
C ALA A 18 -6.20 0.69 11.56
N ALA A 19 -4.99 1.04 11.16
CA ALA A 19 -4.65 1.44 9.80
C ALA A 19 -4.97 0.33 8.78
N TYR A 20 -4.42 -0.86 8.99
CA TYR A 20 -4.61 -1.98 8.07
C TYR A 20 -6.01 -2.58 8.15
N GLY A 21 -6.67 -2.52 9.31
CA GLY A 21 -8.08 -2.87 9.47
C GLY A 21 -8.99 -1.94 8.66
N MET A 22 -8.79 -0.62 8.75
CA MET A 22 -9.53 0.36 7.94
C MET A 22 -9.32 0.11 6.44
N TRP A 23 -8.07 -0.07 5.98
CA TRP A 23 -7.82 -0.41 4.57
C TRP A 23 -8.43 -1.74 4.14
N GLY A 24 -8.51 -2.71 5.05
CA GLY A 24 -9.17 -3.99 4.79
C GLY A 24 -10.69 -3.87 4.65
N LEU A 25 -11.30 -2.93 5.38
CA LEU A 25 -12.76 -2.70 5.38
C LEU A 25 -13.22 -1.68 4.31
N VAL A 26 -12.30 -0.98 3.66
CA VAL A 26 -12.61 0.00 2.61
C VAL A 26 -13.53 -0.54 1.49
N PRO A 27 -13.51 -1.84 1.08
CA PRO A 27 -14.47 -2.37 0.12
C PRO A 27 -15.94 -2.17 0.51
N LEU A 28 -16.24 -2.08 1.79
CA LEU A 28 -17.62 -1.79 2.25
C LEU A 28 -18.04 -0.35 1.98
N PHE A 29 -17.08 0.57 1.85
CA PHE A 29 -17.34 1.98 1.67
C PHE A 29 -17.60 2.37 0.19
N TRP A 30 -16.85 1.81 -0.76
CA TRP A 30 -16.96 2.21 -2.17
C TRP A 30 -18.35 1.99 -2.78
N PRO A 31 -19.06 0.88 -2.52
CA PRO A 31 -20.41 0.67 -3.04
C PRO A 31 -21.45 1.68 -2.53
N LEU A 32 -21.21 2.30 -1.35
CA LEU A 32 -22.08 3.33 -0.79
C LEU A 32 -22.07 4.63 -1.62
N LEU A 33 -21.03 4.80 -2.44
CA LEU A 33 -20.86 5.99 -3.28
C LEU A 33 -21.55 5.85 -4.65
N LYS A 34 -22.30 4.77 -4.90
CA LYS A 34 -23.13 4.67 -6.10
C LYS A 34 -24.20 5.77 -6.06
N PRO A 35 -24.56 6.40 -7.21
CA PRO A 35 -24.20 6.00 -8.57
C PRO A 35 -22.85 6.52 -9.10
N ALA A 36 -22.04 7.23 -8.29
CA ALA A 36 -20.74 7.73 -8.74
C ALA A 36 -19.88 6.64 -9.36
N GLY A 37 -19.33 6.89 -10.53
CA GLY A 37 -18.40 6.00 -11.22
C GLY A 37 -17.03 5.95 -10.54
N ALA A 38 -16.25 4.90 -10.79
CA ALA A 38 -14.94 4.70 -10.15
C ALA A 38 -13.98 5.89 -10.35
N MET A 39 -14.01 6.53 -11.51
CA MET A 39 -13.16 7.70 -11.80
C MET A 39 -13.64 8.96 -11.08
N GLU A 40 -14.94 9.15 -10.91
CA GLU A 40 -15.51 10.25 -10.12
C GLU A 40 -15.14 10.08 -8.64
N ILE A 41 -15.30 8.87 -8.08
CA ILE A 41 -14.88 8.53 -6.72
C ILE A 41 -13.38 8.80 -6.53
N LEU A 42 -12.55 8.39 -7.49
CA LEU A 42 -11.10 8.60 -7.47
C LEU A 42 -10.76 10.10 -7.47
N ALA A 43 -11.43 10.89 -8.31
CA ALA A 43 -11.20 12.33 -8.37
C ALA A 43 -11.63 13.04 -7.08
N HIS A 44 -12.78 12.72 -6.52
CA HIS A 44 -13.22 13.23 -5.22
C HIS A 44 -12.24 12.84 -4.11
N ARG A 45 -11.78 11.58 -4.10
CA ARG A 45 -10.78 11.12 -3.15
C ARG A 45 -9.50 11.97 -3.18
N MET A 46 -9.00 12.32 -4.38
CA MET A 46 -7.81 13.17 -4.53
C MET A 46 -8.04 14.60 -4.02
N VAL A 47 -9.14 15.21 -4.44
CA VAL A 47 -9.49 16.58 -4.05
C VAL A 47 -9.68 16.69 -2.54
N TRP A 48 -10.50 15.83 -1.94
CA TRP A 48 -10.81 15.90 -0.51
C TRP A 48 -9.64 15.43 0.36
N SER A 49 -8.79 14.51 -0.14
CA SER A 49 -7.55 14.17 0.57
C SER A 49 -6.59 15.35 0.66
N LEU A 50 -6.46 16.16 -0.41
CA LEU A 50 -5.66 17.38 -0.36
C LEU A 50 -6.21 18.37 0.65
N VAL A 51 -7.53 18.62 0.65
CA VAL A 51 -8.19 19.51 1.62
C VAL A 51 -7.89 19.04 3.04
N PHE A 52 -8.10 17.77 3.34
CA PHE A 52 -7.86 17.21 4.67
C PHE A 52 -6.40 17.33 5.10
N VAL A 53 -5.46 16.95 4.23
CA VAL A 53 -4.02 17.01 4.52
C VAL A 53 -3.53 18.45 4.63
N ALA A 54 -4.04 19.37 3.80
CA ALA A 54 -3.72 20.79 3.88
C ALA A 54 -4.16 21.37 5.25
N VAL A 55 -5.38 21.07 5.69
CA VAL A 55 -5.87 21.45 7.02
C VAL A 55 -4.95 20.88 8.11
N ALA A 56 -4.60 19.59 8.05
CA ALA A 56 -3.68 18.98 9.02
C ALA A 56 -2.30 19.67 9.04
N LEU A 57 -1.75 20.02 7.87
CA LEU A 57 -0.46 20.70 7.77
C LEU A 57 -0.49 22.14 8.31
N VAL A 58 -1.62 22.85 8.17
CA VAL A 58 -1.81 24.18 8.79
C VAL A 58 -1.68 24.08 10.30
N PHE A 59 -2.33 23.10 10.93
CA PHE A 59 -2.24 22.89 12.39
C PHE A 59 -0.84 22.50 12.85
N VAL A 60 -0.13 21.66 12.08
CA VAL A 60 1.22 21.18 12.43
C VAL A 60 2.32 22.20 12.06
N ARG A 61 2.00 23.24 11.27
CA ARG A 61 2.92 24.29 10.79
C ARG A 61 4.21 23.78 10.15
N ARG A 62 4.17 22.65 9.45
CA ARG A 62 5.34 22.03 8.80
C ARG A 62 5.28 22.22 7.29
N TRP A 63 5.67 23.41 6.79
CA TRP A 63 5.65 23.73 5.35
C TRP A 63 7.05 23.84 4.70
N ALA A 64 8.15 23.80 5.50
CA ALA A 64 9.51 23.99 4.99
C ALA A 64 9.91 22.99 3.90
N TRP A 65 9.39 21.75 3.97
CA TRP A 65 9.65 20.71 2.97
C TRP A 65 9.12 21.08 1.57
N ALA A 66 8.04 21.84 1.46
CA ALA A 66 7.45 22.21 0.17
C ALA A 66 8.38 23.13 -0.64
N GLY A 67 8.97 24.13 0.00
CA GLY A 67 9.96 25.00 -0.62
C GLY A 67 11.23 24.26 -1.05
N GLU A 68 11.70 23.30 -0.24
CA GLU A 68 12.84 22.46 -0.59
C GLU A 68 12.51 21.54 -1.78
N LEU A 69 11.31 20.96 -1.82
CA LEU A 69 10.86 20.09 -2.89
C LEU A 69 10.81 20.81 -4.23
N LEU A 70 10.22 22.01 -4.27
CA LEU A 70 10.09 22.83 -5.49
C LEU A 70 11.46 23.21 -6.09
N ARG A 71 12.48 23.34 -5.25
CA ARG A 71 13.87 23.60 -5.69
C ARG A 71 14.59 22.36 -6.22
N ARG A 72 14.01 21.17 -6.12
CA ARG A 72 14.64 19.90 -6.53
C ARG A 72 13.82 19.18 -7.62
N PRO A 73 13.97 19.58 -8.91
CA PRO A 73 13.12 19.09 -9.99
C PRO A 73 13.16 17.57 -10.16
N ARG A 74 14.29 16.92 -9.87
CA ARG A 74 14.39 15.45 -9.90
C ARG A 74 13.50 14.78 -8.84
N ARG A 75 13.44 15.34 -7.62
CA ARG A 75 12.55 14.82 -6.57
C ARG A 75 11.08 15.07 -6.92
N LEU A 76 10.76 16.24 -7.47
CA LEU A 76 9.42 16.57 -7.92
C LEU A 76 8.96 15.62 -9.03
N ALA A 77 9.80 15.30 -10.01
CA ALA A 77 9.52 14.31 -11.05
C ALA A 77 9.26 12.90 -10.45
N LEU A 78 10.05 12.47 -9.46
CA LEU A 78 9.83 11.19 -8.78
C LEU A 78 8.49 11.18 -8.03
N ILE A 79 8.09 12.27 -7.40
CA ILE A 79 6.78 12.39 -6.75
C ILE A 79 5.66 12.37 -7.78
N ALA A 80 5.82 13.03 -8.92
CA ALA A 80 4.84 12.97 -10.00
C ALA A 80 4.66 11.53 -10.54
N VAL A 81 5.76 10.79 -10.69
CA VAL A 81 5.70 9.35 -11.04
C VAL A 81 5.00 8.56 -9.94
N ALA A 82 5.33 8.79 -8.66
CA ALA A 82 4.65 8.13 -7.55
C ALA A 82 3.14 8.42 -7.55
N ALA A 83 2.77 9.70 -7.74
CA ALA A 83 1.38 10.15 -7.84
C ALA A 83 0.64 9.47 -9.00
N ALA A 84 1.24 9.41 -10.19
CA ALA A 84 0.64 8.74 -11.34
C ALA A 84 0.44 7.24 -11.11
N VAL A 85 1.45 6.57 -10.59
CA VAL A 85 1.41 5.11 -10.34
C VAL A 85 0.38 4.76 -9.26
N ILE A 86 0.32 5.54 -8.16
CA ILE A 86 -0.68 5.29 -7.12
C ILE A 86 -2.10 5.64 -7.57
N THR A 87 -2.26 6.61 -8.47
CA THR A 87 -3.54 6.92 -9.13
C THR A 87 -4.08 5.71 -9.89
N VAL A 88 -3.23 5.06 -10.69
CA VAL A 88 -3.60 3.82 -11.41
C VAL A 88 -3.99 2.73 -10.40
N ASN A 89 -3.20 2.52 -9.36
CA ASN A 89 -3.50 1.54 -8.32
C ASN A 89 -4.87 1.78 -7.68
N TRP A 90 -5.15 2.99 -7.24
CA TRP A 90 -6.40 3.34 -6.59
C TRP A 90 -7.60 3.28 -7.54
N GLY A 91 -7.43 3.73 -8.78
CA GLY A 91 -8.48 3.67 -9.81
C GLY A 91 -8.87 2.22 -10.12
N VAL A 92 -7.89 1.35 -10.36
CA VAL A 92 -8.14 -0.09 -10.60
C VAL A 92 -8.77 -0.74 -9.37
N TYR A 93 -8.34 -0.39 -8.16
CA TYR A 93 -8.90 -0.92 -6.93
C TYR A 93 -10.37 -0.54 -6.72
N ILE A 94 -10.71 0.76 -6.86
CA ILE A 94 -12.09 1.25 -6.74
C ILE A 94 -12.98 0.60 -7.80
N TRP A 95 -12.48 0.53 -9.04
CA TRP A 95 -13.20 -0.13 -10.11
C TRP A 95 -13.43 -1.62 -9.81
N ALA A 96 -12.40 -2.33 -9.35
CA ALA A 96 -12.50 -3.76 -9.04
C ALA A 96 -13.54 -4.04 -7.95
N VAL A 97 -13.54 -3.25 -6.87
CA VAL A 97 -14.54 -3.39 -5.79
C VAL A 97 -15.95 -3.13 -6.29
N ASN A 98 -16.16 -2.05 -7.06
CA ASN A 98 -17.49 -1.69 -7.57
C ASN A 98 -18.00 -2.62 -8.67
N SER A 99 -17.10 -3.40 -9.29
CA SER A 99 -17.40 -4.39 -10.34
C SER A 99 -17.43 -5.84 -9.82
N GLY A 100 -17.41 -6.07 -8.50
CA GLY A 100 -17.49 -7.42 -7.91
C GLY A 100 -16.23 -8.26 -8.11
N HIS A 101 -15.03 -7.64 -8.03
CA HIS A 101 -13.72 -8.29 -8.14
C HIS A 101 -12.86 -8.06 -6.88
N VAL A 102 -13.48 -8.08 -5.70
CA VAL A 102 -12.80 -7.81 -4.42
C VAL A 102 -11.77 -8.88 -4.10
N VAL A 103 -12.09 -10.15 -4.38
CA VAL A 103 -11.18 -11.29 -4.20
C VAL A 103 -9.94 -11.14 -5.09
N GLU A 104 -10.11 -10.80 -6.38
CA GLU A 104 -8.98 -10.59 -7.30
C GLU A 104 -8.15 -9.37 -6.89
N ALA A 105 -8.76 -8.31 -6.36
CA ALA A 105 -8.05 -7.16 -5.81
C ALA A 105 -7.24 -7.54 -4.55
N SER A 106 -7.80 -8.33 -3.65
CA SER A 106 -7.10 -8.80 -2.45
C SER A 106 -5.86 -9.63 -2.80
N LEU A 107 -5.95 -10.47 -3.83
CA LEU A 107 -4.84 -11.26 -4.34
C LEU A 107 -3.67 -10.36 -4.78
N GLY A 108 -3.94 -9.22 -5.40
CA GLY A 108 -2.91 -8.25 -5.79
C GLY A 108 -2.08 -7.77 -4.59
N TYR A 109 -2.73 -7.47 -3.48
CA TYR A 109 -2.04 -7.06 -2.26
C TYR A 109 -1.31 -8.21 -1.56
N PHE A 110 -1.79 -9.44 -1.65
CA PHE A 110 -1.03 -10.62 -1.22
C PHE A 110 0.23 -10.85 -2.06
N ILE A 111 0.17 -10.64 -3.38
CA ILE A 111 1.31 -10.81 -4.29
C ILE A 111 2.34 -9.67 -4.16
N ASN A 112 1.96 -8.52 -3.61
CA ASN A 112 2.80 -7.33 -3.55
C ASN A 112 4.23 -7.56 -2.99
N PRO A 113 4.47 -8.31 -1.90
CA PRO A 113 5.82 -8.60 -1.43
C PRO A 113 6.67 -9.36 -2.46
N LEU A 114 6.07 -10.29 -3.21
CA LEU A 114 6.74 -11.02 -4.28
C LEU A 114 7.13 -10.08 -5.43
N MET A 115 6.22 -9.18 -5.82
CA MET A 115 6.50 -8.18 -6.86
C MET A 115 7.58 -7.18 -6.42
N THR A 116 7.57 -6.78 -5.15
CA THR A 116 8.62 -5.90 -4.59
C THR A 116 9.99 -6.56 -4.66
N ILE A 117 10.09 -7.84 -4.33
CA ILE A 117 11.33 -8.62 -4.46
C ILE A 117 11.73 -8.75 -5.94
N GLY A 118 10.78 -9.08 -6.82
CA GLY A 118 11.03 -9.16 -8.26
C GLY A 118 11.57 -7.85 -8.84
N LEU A 119 11.00 -6.71 -8.47
CA LEU A 119 11.51 -5.40 -8.87
C LEU A 119 12.88 -5.09 -8.26
N GLY A 120 13.15 -5.52 -7.03
CA GLY A 120 14.46 -5.42 -6.39
C GLY A 120 15.54 -6.13 -7.20
N VAL A 121 15.26 -7.35 -7.68
CA VAL A 121 16.19 -8.09 -8.55
C VAL A 121 16.37 -7.41 -9.91
N LEU A 122 15.25 -7.06 -10.56
CA LEU A 122 15.28 -6.53 -11.93
C LEU A 122 15.91 -5.15 -12.02
N LEU A 123 15.56 -4.25 -11.09
CA LEU A 123 15.94 -2.83 -11.15
C LEU A 123 17.15 -2.49 -10.28
N LEU A 124 17.30 -3.16 -9.12
CA LEU A 124 18.40 -2.89 -8.19
C LEU A 124 19.51 -3.96 -8.28
N LYS A 125 19.31 -5.00 -9.10
CA LYS A 125 20.24 -6.13 -9.25
C LYS A 125 20.56 -6.83 -7.91
N GLU A 126 19.58 -6.85 -6.99
CA GLU A 126 19.71 -7.50 -5.70
C GLU A 126 19.85 -9.02 -5.88
N ARG A 127 20.72 -9.64 -5.10
CA ARG A 127 20.90 -11.10 -5.11
C ARG A 127 19.90 -11.75 -4.16
N LEU A 128 19.07 -12.63 -4.69
CA LEU A 128 18.12 -13.39 -3.89
C LEU A 128 18.77 -14.57 -3.19
N ARG A 129 18.30 -14.83 -1.98
CA ARG A 129 18.56 -16.07 -1.27
C ARG A 129 17.74 -17.22 -1.86
N PRO A 130 18.17 -18.49 -1.70
CA PRO A 130 17.44 -19.64 -2.27
C PRO A 130 15.95 -19.70 -1.87
N ALA A 131 15.63 -19.38 -0.61
CA ALA A 131 14.25 -19.35 -0.14
C ALA A 131 13.40 -18.26 -0.83
N GLN A 132 13.99 -17.13 -1.17
CA GLN A 132 13.32 -16.07 -1.93
C GLN A 132 13.09 -16.49 -3.38
N TRP A 133 14.03 -17.17 -4.01
CA TRP A 133 13.84 -17.76 -5.34
C TRP A 133 12.72 -18.81 -5.35
N ALA A 134 12.67 -19.67 -4.32
CA ALA A 134 11.58 -20.63 -4.17
C ALA A 134 10.23 -19.93 -4.03
N ALA A 135 10.14 -18.88 -3.20
CA ALA A 135 8.91 -18.11 -3.03
C ALA A 135 8.45 -17.41 -4.32
N VAL A 136 9.38 -16.83 -5.07
CA VAL A 136 9.09 -16.21 -6.39
C VAL A 136 8.60 -17.27 -7.39
N GLY A 137 9.24 -18.45 -7.42
CA GLY A 137 8.81 -19.57 -8.26
C GLY A 137 7.40 -20.07 -7.92
N VAL A 138 7.10 -20.23 -6.64
CA VAL A 138 5.74 -20.62 -6.17
C VAL A 138 4.72 -19.51 -6.50
N GLY A 139 5.08 -18.24 -6.33
CA GLY A 139 4.21 -17.11 -6.70
C GLY A 139 3.94 -17.05 -8.21
N PHE A 140 4.94 -17.34 -9.03
CA PHE A 140 4.76 -17.47 -10.49
C PHE A 140 3.83 -18.63 -10.84
N ALA A 141 4.00 -19.79 -10.21
CA ALA A 141 3.11 -20.94 -10.40
C ALA A 141 1.66 -20.59 -10.02
N ALA A 142 1.45 -19.81 -8.96
CA ALA A 142 0.13 -19.32 -8.59
C ALA A 142 -0.52 -18.49 -9.71
N VAL A 143 0.24 -17.57 -10.32
CA VAL A 143 -0.24 -16.75 -11.44
C VAL A 143 -0.62 -17.62 -12.64
N VAL A 144 0.19 -18.66 -12.95
CA VAL A 144 -0.10 -19.61 -14.04
C VAL A 144 -1.40 -20.38 -13.75
N VAL A 145 -1.54 -20.95 -12.55
CA VAL A 145 -2.76 -21.68 -12.13
C VAL A 145 -4.00 -20.80 -12.25
N LEU A 146 -3.92 -19.56 -11.76
CA LEU A 146 -5.01 -18.60 -11.87
C LEU A 146 -5.30 -18.20 -13.32
N THR A 147 -4.27 -18.05 -14.15
CA THR A 147 -4.44 -17.71 -15.57
C THR A 147 -5.21 -18.82 -16.30
N VAL A 148 -4.85 -20.07 -16.04
CA VAL A 148 -5.55 -21.23 -16.60
C VAL A 148 -6.99 -21.30 -16.09
N GLY A 149 -7.18 -21.14 -14.77
CA GLY A 149 -8.51 -21.23 -14.14
C GLY A 149 -9.45 -20.10 -14.53
N TYR A 150 -8.94 -18.88 -14.75
CA TYR A 150 -9.75 -17.73 -15.24
C TYR A 150 -9.92 -17.69 -16.76
N GLY A 151 -9.15 -18.48 -17.52
CA GLY A 151 -9.05 -18.33 -18.98
C GLY A 151 -8.42 -17.01 -19.42
N ARG A 152 -7.91 -16.20 -18.48
CA ARG A 152 -7.22 -14.92 -18.70
C ARG A 152 -6.22 -14.64 -17.57
N PRO A 153 -5.14 -13.88 -17.82
CA PRO A 153 -4.27 -13.43 -16.74
C PRO A 153 -5.07 -12.66 -15.67
N PRO A 154 -4.74 -12.81 -14.36
CA PRO A 154 -5.35 -12.04 -13.28
C PRO A 154 -4.84 -10.59 -13.28
N TRP A 155 -5.24 -9.83 -14.32
CA TRP A 155 -4.68 -8.50 -14.61
C TRP A 155 -4.92 -7.49 -13.50
N ILE A 156 -6.07 -7.59 -12.78
CA ILE A 156 -6.37 -6.71 -11.63
C ILE A 156 -5.30 -6.91 -10.56
N SER A 157 -5.08 -8.16 -10.15
CA SER A 157 -4.07 -8.52 -9.14
C SER A 157 -2.67 -8.10 -9.56
N LEU A 158 -2.30 -8.36 -10.81
CA LEU A 158 -0.98 -8.00 -11.33
C LEU A 158 -0.80 -6.48 -11.41
N CYS A 159 -1.80 -5.75 -11.90
CA CYS A 159 -1.77 -4.30 -11.96
C CYS A 159 -1.63 -3.68 -10.56
N LEU A 160 -2.41 -4.14 -9.58
CA LEU A 160 -2.34 -3.68 -8.20
C LEU A 160 -0.98 -3.99 -7.57
N ALA A 161 -0.45 -5.21 -7.76
CA ALA A 161 0.84 -5.61 -7.20
C ALA A 161 2.00 -4.83 -7.83
N VAL A 162 2.06 -4.71 -9.15
CA VAL A 162 3.13 -3.98 -9.86
C VAL A 162 3.09 -2.49 -9.53
N SER A 163 1.92 -1.87 -9.62
CA SER A 163 1.77 -0.43 -9.33
C SER A 163 2.15 -0.12 -7.89
N PHE A 164 1.69 -0.91 -6.91
CA PHE A 164 2.01 -0.64 -5.51
C PHE A 164 3.48 -0.91 -5.18
N ALA A 165 4.09 -1.96 -5.73
CA ALA A 165 5.51 -2.25 -5.57
C ALA A 165 6.39 -1.15 -6.21
N THR A 166 6.02 -0.68 -7.41
CA THR A 166 6.68 0.44 -8.09
C THR A 166 6.57 1.73 -7.27
N TYR A 167 5.37 2.02 -6.76
CA TYR A 167 5.14 3.17 -5.87
C TYR A 167 6.05 3.12 -4.65
N GLY A 168 6.13 1.98 -3.95
CA GLY A 168 7.00 1.78 -2.80
C GLY A 168 8.48 2.03 -3.12
N LEU A 169 8.95 1.55 -4.28
CA LEU A 169 10.32 1.75 -4.75
C LEU A 169 10.64 3.21 -5.05
N VAL A 170 9.72 3.92 -5.70
CA VAL A 170 9.86 5.36 -6.00
C VAL A 170 9.86 6.16 -4.70
N LYS A 171 8.96 5.86 -3.76
CA LYS A 171 8.92 6.53 -2.45
C LYS A 171 10.20 6.37 -1.66
N LYS A 172 10.82 5.20 -1.68
CA LYS A 172 12.13 4.97 -1.04
C LYS A 172 13.20 5.92 -1.58
N LYS A 173 13.17 6.23 -2.89
CA LYS A 173 14.10 7.16 -3.53
C LYS A 173 13.80 8.64 -3.23
N VAL A 174 12.53 8.98 -3.03
CA VAL A 174 12.11 10.37 -2.71
C VAL A 174 12.55 10.79 -1.32
N GLY A 175 12.43 9.91 -0.33
CA GLY A 175 12.90 10.14 1.05
C GLY A 175 12.12 11.22 1.81
N LEU A 176 10.85 11.46 1.49
CA LEU A 176 9.94 12.31 2.27
C LEU A 176 9.17 11.51 3.32
N GLY A 177 8.76 12.18 4.40
CA GLY A 177 7.84 11.63 5.38
C GLY A 177 6.48 11.26 4.77
N GLY A 178 5.71 10.41 5.46
CA GLY A 178 4.45 9.90 4.93
C GLY A 178 3.42 11.00 4.64
N VAL A 179 3.27 11.97 5.54
CA VAL A 179 2.31 13.08 5.41
C VAL A 179 2.74 14.08 4.34
N GLU A 180 4.03 14.46 4.34
CA GLU A 180 4.61 15.36 3.35
C GLU A 180 4.52 14.77 1.93
N SER A 181 4.79 13.46 1.80
CA SER A 181 4.68 12.77 0.53
C SER A 181 3.23 12.70 0.03
N LEU A 182 2.28 12.38 0.91
CA LEU A 182 0.85 12.38 0.57
C LEU A 182 0.40 13.79 0.13
N ALA A 183 0.80 14.83 0.86
CA ALA A 183 0.48 16.22 0.50
C ALA A 183 1.02 16.59 -0.88
N ALA A 184 2.27 16.23 -1.19
CA ALA A 184 2.87 16.51 -2.49
C ALA A 184 2.19 15.71 -3.63
N GLU A 185 1.90 14.45 -3.39
CA GLU A 185 1.22 13.57 -4.36
C GLU A 185 -0.20 14.07 -4.65
N THR A 186 -0.99 14.36 -3.60
CA THR A 186 -2.36 14.87 -3.78
C THR A 186 -2.38 16.27 -4.38
N ALA A 187 -1.39 17.14 -4.11
CA ALA A 187 -1.27 18.43 -4.76
C ALA A 187 -1.04 18.31 -6.28
N ILE A 188 -0.23 17.34 -6.72
CA ILE A 188 -0.02 17.06 -8.14
C ILE A 188 -1.28 16.48 -8.78
N GLN A 189 -1.98 15.57 -8.07
CA GLN A 189 -3.19 14.91 -8.55
C GLN A 189 -4.39 15.85 -8.58
N PHE A 190 -4.37 16.93 -7.79
CA PHE A 190 -5.49 17.85 -7.60
C PHE A 190 -5.96 18.50 -8.92
N LEU A 191 -5.03 19.04 -9.70
CA LEU A 191 -5.40 19.73 -10.93
C LEU A 191 -6.07 18.80 -11.97
N PRO A 192 -5.52 17.62 -12.30
CA PRO A 192 -6.21 16.70 -13.20
C PRO A 192 -7.51 16.15 -12.63
N ALA A 193 -7.59 15.91 -11.30
CA ALA A 193 -8.82 15.47 -10.66
C ALA A 193 -9.90 16.55 -10.72
N LEU A 194 -9.56 17.80 -10.40
CA LEU A 194 -10.48 18.94 -10.48
C LEU A 194 -10.95 19.19 -11.92
N ALA A 195 -10.04 19.14 -12.88
CA ALA A 195 -10.36 19.27 -14.30
C ALA A 195 -11.37 18.20 -14.75
N TYR A 196 -11.18 16.95 -14.31
CA TYR A 196 -12.11 15.85 -14.57
C TYR A 196 -13.50 16.11 -13.95
N LEU A 197 -13.58 16.56 -12.69
CA LEU A 197 -14.85 16.88 -12.03
C LEU A 197 -15.57 18.06 -12.71
N ILE A 198 -14.83 19.10 -13.13
CA ILE A 198 -15.39 20.22 -13.90
C ILE A 198 -15.95 19.72 -15.25
N TRP A 199 -15.18 18.88 -15.95
CA TRP A 199 -15.63 18.29 -17.22
C TRP A 199 -16.90 17.46 -17.02
N LEU A 200 -16.98 16.64 -15.97
CA LEU A 200 -18.16 15.86 -15.63
C LEU A 200 -19.36 16.77 -15.33
N SER A 201 -19.13 17.87 -14.62
CA SER A 201 -20.14 18.88 -14.32
C SER A 201 -20.69 19.55 -15.58
N THR A 202 -19.85 19.88 -16.56
CA THR A 202 -20.29 20.48 -17.83
C THR A 202 -21.14 19.54 -18.68
N ARG A 203 -21.04 18.22 -18.43
CA ARG A 203 -21.86 17.20 -19.10
C ARG A 203 -23.16 16.87 -18.36
N GLY A 204 -23.33 17.38 -17.15
CA GLY A 204 -24.45 17.04 -16.29
C GLY A 204 -24.34 15.65 -15.62
N ASP A 205 -23.17 15.00 -15.72
CA ASP A 205 -22.92 13.65 -15.21
C ASP A 205 -22.33 13.63 -13.78
N LEU A 206 -22.11 14.81 -13.16
CA LEU A 206 -21.51 14.92 -11.83
C LEU A 206 -22.52 14.55 -10.72
N THR A 207 -22.35 13.38 -10.12
CA THR A 207 -23.28 12.88 -9.08
C THR A 207 -23.20 13.70 -7.78
N PHE A 208 -22.06 14.31 -7.48
CA PHE A 208 -21.87 15.18 -6.31
C PHE A 208 -22.91 16.31 -6.23
N ALA A 209 -23.32 16.86 -7.38
CA ALA A 209 -24.27 17.97 -7.43
C ALA A 209 -25.72 17.49 -7.60
N THR A 210 -25.95 16.30 -8.15
CA THR A 210 -27.28 15.83 -8.58
C THR A 210 -27.95 14.88 -7.60
N GLU A 211 -27.17 14.10 -6.82
CA GLU A 211 -27.70 13.03 -5.94
C GLU A 211 -28.00 13.51 -4.50
N GLY A 212 -27.92 14.80 -4.26
CA GLY A 212 -28.29 15.42 -2.99
C GLY A 212 -27.18 15.45 -1.93
N PRO A 213 -27.46 16.12 -0.76
CA PRO A 213 -26.42 16.45 0.22
C PRO A 213 -25.82 15.22 0.94
N ALA A 214 -26.57 14.17 1.12
CA ALA A 214 -26.07 12.94 1.75
C ALA A 214 -24.99 12.29 0.88
N HIS A 215 -25.23 12.15 -0.43
CA HIS A 215 -24.26 11.61 -1.39
C HIS A 215 -23.03 12.51 -1.51
N ALA A 216 -23.22 13.83 -1.57
CA ALA A 216 -22.12 14.78 -1.58
C ALA A 216 -21.23 14.66 -0.33
N THR A 217 -21.84 14.48 0.86
CA THR A 217 -21.11 14.27 2.11
C THR A 217 -20.32 12.96 2.09
N LEU A 218 -20.89 11.87 1.55
CA LEU A 218 -20.20 10.60 1.39
C LEU A 218 -19.00 10.74 0.45
N LEU A 219 -19.15 11.41 -0.70
CA LEU A 219 -18.03 11.68 -1.60
C LEU A 219 -16.96 12.56 -0.95
N ALA A 220 -17.35 13.59 -0.20
CA ALA A 220 -16.40 14.41 0.55
C ALA A 220 -15.65 13.63 1.63
N SER A 221 -16.30 12.66 2.27
CA SER A 221 -15.69 11.82 3.31
C SER A 221 -14.58 10.89 2.78
N THR A 222 -14.46 10.71 1.45
CA THR A 222 -13.37 9.95 0.83
C THR A 222 -11.98 10.46 1.21
N GLY A 223 -11.86 11.78 1.48
CA GLY A 223 -10.63 12.39 1.99
C GLY A 223 -10.25 11.84 3.38
N ILE A 224 -11.21 11.75 4.28
CA ILE A 224 -11.00 11.21 5.64
C ILE A 224 -10.68 9.72 5.57
N VAL A 225 -11.45 8.95 4.79
CA VAL A 225 -11.24 7.51 4.59
C VAL A 225 -9.85 7.21 4.03
N THR A 226 -9.27 8.15 3.28
CA THR A 226 -7.89 8.03 2.77
C THR A 226 -6.86 8.45 3.81
N ALA A 227 -7.05 9.59 4.48
CA ALA A 227 -6.03 10.19 5.33
C ALA A 227 -5.95 9.52 6.71
N LEU A 228 -7.08 9.10 7.30
CA LEU A 228 -7.10 8.53 8.65
C LEU A 228 -6.27 7.27 8.80
N PRO A 229 -6.36 6.27 7.91
CA PRO A 229 -5.47 5.10 7.95
C PRO A 229 -3.99 5.47 7.82
N LEU A 230 -3.66 6.47 6.99
CA LEU A 230 -2.29 6.94 6.82
C LEU A 230 -1.73 7.63 8.07
N VAL A 231 -2.55 8.38 8.81
CA VAL A 231 -2.18 8.96 10.09
C VAL A 231 -1.90 7.86 11.11
N CYS A 232 -2.79 6.87 11.22
CA CYS A 232 -2.59 5.71 12.08
C CYS A 232 -1.34 4.91 11.69
N PHE A 233 -1.13 4.67 10.39
CA PHE A 233 0.08 4.02 9.89
C PHE A 233 1.35 4.79 10.26
N GLY A 234 1.35 6.11 10.07
CA GLY A 234 2.48 6.97 10.47
C GLY A 234 2.78 6.90 11.95
N ALA A 235 1.73 6.89 12.80
CA ALA A 235 1.87 6.73 14.24
C ALA A 235 2.40 5.34 14.64
N ALA A 236 2.04 4.29 13.91
CA ALA A 236 2.58 2.95 14.10
C ALA A 236 4.05 2.85 13.68
N ALA A 237 4.40 3.40 12.51
CA ALA A 237 5.72 3.25 11.88
C ALA A 237 6.88 3.77 12.74
N ILE A 238 6.64 4.78 13.57
CA ILE A 238 7.64 5.33 14.49
C ILE A 238 7.73 4.58 15.83
N ARG A 239 6.78 3.68 16.14
CA ARG A 239 6.65 3.03 17.44
C ARG A 239 6.88 1.53 17.44
N VAL A 240 6.69 0.86 16.29
CA VAL A 240 6.90 -0.58 16.18
C VAL A 240 7.99 -0.91 15.17
N PRO A 241 8.68 -2.06 15.32
CA PRO A 241 9.66 -2.53 14.36
C PRO A 241 9.05 -2.72 12.96
N LEU A 242 9.85 -2.48 11.93
CA LEU A 242 9.44 -2.65 10.53
C LEU A 242 8.94 -4.06 10.23
N SER A 243 9.51 -5.07 10.91
CA SER A 243 9.05 -6.47 10.82
C SER A 243 7.62 -6.66 11.33
N THR A 244 7.24 -5.95 12.39
CA THR A 244 5.86 -5.97 12.91
C THR A 244 4.90 -5.31 11.94
N LEU A 245 5.26 -4.16 11.35
CA LEU A 245 4.46 -3.51 10.30
C LEU A 245 4.32 -4.41 9.07
N GLY A 246 5.40 -5.10 8.70
CA GLY A 246 5.40 -6.06 7.58
C GLY A 246 4.45 -7.26 7.81
N LEU A 247 4.22 -7.66 9.06
CA LEU A 247 3.21 -8.69 9.38
C LEU A 247 1.80 -8.09 9.39
N LEU A 248 1.63 -6.90 9.99
CA LEU A 248 0.34 -6.24 10.06
C LEU A 248 -0.23 -5.89 8.66
N GLN A 249 0.61 -5.66 7.67
CA GLN A 249 0.14 -5.34 6.32
C GLN A 249 -0.75 -6.43 5.70
N TYR A 250 -0.58 -7.69 6.10
CA TYR A 250 -1.42 -8.78 5.61
C TYR A 250 -2.86 -8.74 6.16
N LEU A 251 -3.13 -7.95 7.19
CA LEU A 251 -4.47 -7.79 7.74
C LEU A 251 -5.45 -7.22 6.70
N ALA A 252 -5.00 -6.24 5.91
CA ALA A 252 -5.83 -5.62 4.89
C ALA A 252 -6.29 -6.62 3.81
N PRO A 253 -5.40 -7.34 3.09
CA PRO A 253 -5.84 -8.30 2.09
C PRO A 253 -6.60 -9.50 2.68
N VAL A 254 -6.35 -9.88 3.95
CA VAL A 254 -7.15 -10.92 4.62
C VAL A 254 -8.59 -10.44 4.80
N PHE A 255 -8.82 -9.23 5.30
CA PHE A 255 -10.17 -8.68 5.42
C PHE A 255 -10.85 -8.51 4.07
N GLN A 256 -10.13 -8.02 3.05
CA GLN A 256 -10.67 -7.88 1.69
C GLN A 256 -11.07 -9.24 1.10
N PHE A 257 -10.24 -10.27 1.28
CA PHE A 257 -10.53 -11.63 0.85
C PHE A 257 -11.79 -12.18 1.54
N LEU A 258 -11.88 -12.02 2.86
CA LEU A 258 -13.05 -12.45 3.63
C LEU A 258 -14.30 -11.68 3.21
N LEU A 259 -14.23 -10.37 3.00
CA LEU A 259 -15.34 -9.57 2.50
C LEU A 259 -15.77 -10.02 1.11
N GLY A 260 -14.83 -10.30 0.20
CA GLY A 260 -15.12 -10.80 -1.15
C GLY A 260 -15.96 -12.07 -1.10
N ILE A 261 -15.61 -13.02 -0.23
CA ILE A 261 -16.31 -14.30 -0.13
C ILE A 261 -17.59 -14.18 0.70
N LEU A 262 -17.50 -13.59 1.92
CA LEU A 262 -18.58 -13.66 2.90
C LEU A 262 -19.65 -12.57 2.72
N TYR A 263 -19.25 -11.39 2.25
CA TYR A 263 -20.14 -10.24 2.10
C TYR A 263 -20.55 -10.02 0.64
N PHE A 264 -19.61 -10.05 -0.29
CA PHE A 264 -19.88 -9.87 -1.71
C PHE A 264 -20.25 -11.17 -2.43
N HIS A 265 -20.14 -12.32 -1.76
CA HIS A 265 -20.48 -13.66 -2.28
C HIS A 265 -19.80 -13.98 -3.62
N GLU A 266 -18.55 -13.51 -3.81
CA GLU A 266 -17.78 -13.81 -5.01
C GLU A 266 -17.48 -15.31 -5.10
N ALA A 267 -17.71 -15.88 -6.29
CA ALA A 267 -17.48 -17.30 -6.52
C ALA A 267 -16.00 -17.67 -6.36
N MET A 268 -15.74 -18.77 -5.65
CA MET A 268 -14.40 -19.31 -5.38
C MET A 268 -14.29 -20.74 -5.94
N PRO A 269 -14.16 -20.91 -7.28
CA PRO A 269 -13.93 -22.21 -7.86
C PRO A 269 -12.59 -22.80 -7.40
N PRO A 270 -12.37 -24.13 -7.54
CA PRO A 270 -11.18 -24.80 -7.03
C PRO A 270 -9.85 -24.18 -7.51
N GLU A 271 -9.81 -23.66 -8.73
CA GLU A 271 -8.62 -23.05 -9.32
C GLU A 271 -8.25 -21.75 -8.57
N ARG A 272 -9.24 -20.97 -8.13
CA ARG A 272 -8.99 -19.78 -7.28
C ARG A 272 -8.43 -20.18 -5.93
N TRP A 273 -9.00 -21.17 -5.28
CA TRP A 273 -8.48 -21.69 -4.01
C TRP A 273 -7.03 -22.19 -4.16
N ALA A 274 -6.73 -22.95 -5.23
CA ALA A 274 -5.37 -23.44 -5.51
C ALA A 274 -4.39 -22.27 -5.70
N GLY A 275 -4.77 -21.24 -6.46
CA GLY A 275 -3.95 -20.05 -6.67
C GLY A 275 -3.68 -19.29 -5.37
N PHE A 276 -4.70 -19.04 -4.55
CA PHE A 276 -4.54 -18.41 -3.23
C PHE A 276 -3.67 -19.23 -2.29
N ALA A 277 -3.86 -20.56 -2.24
CA ALA A 277 -3.04 -21.45 -1.42
C ALA A 277 -1.55 -21.37 -1.81
N LEU A 278 -1.24 -21.33 -3.11
CA LEU A 278 0.14 -21.14 -3.59
C LEU A 278 0.70 -19.75 -3.20
N VAL A 279 -0.09 -18.67 -3.32
CA VAL A 279 0.37 -17.35 -2.88
C VAL A 279 0.63 -17.34 -1.39
N TRP A 280 -0.25 -17.89 -0.58
CA TRP A 280 -0.04 -17.99 0.88
C TRP A 280 1.19 -18.83 1.23
N LEU A 281 1.43 -19.94 0.52
CA LEU A 281 2.65 -20.74 0.67
C LEU A 281 3.91 -19.89 0.37
N ALA A 282 3.90 -19.13 -0.73
CA ALA A 282 5.01 -18.23 -1.07
C ALA A 282 5.26 -17.19 0.03
N LEU A 283 4.19 -16.61 0.59
CA LEU A 283 4.28 -15.64 1.69
C LEU A 283 4.81 -16.26 2.99
N VAL A 284 4.41 -17.49 3.30
CA VAL A 284 4.96 -18.24 4.46
C VAL A 284 6.45 -18.46 4.28
N LEU A 285 6.91 -18.87 3.09
CA LEU A 285 8.33 -19.05 2.77
C LEU A 285 9.11 -17.74 2.93
N LEU A 286 8.59 -16.61 2.42
CA LEU A 286 9.22 -15.30 2.56
C LEU A 286 9.29 -14.85 4.01
N THR A 287 8.19 -14.99 4.74
CA THR A 287 8.10 -14.59 6.16
C THR A 287 9.06 -15.41 7.01
N TRP A 288 9.11 -16.71 6.79
CA TRP A 288 10.05 -17.60 7.46
C TRP A 288 11.52 -17.24 7.18
N ASP A 289 11.88 -16.99 5.91
CA ASP A 289 13.22 -16.57 5.54
C ASP A 289 13.60 -15.21 6.18
N ALA A 290 12.68 -14.24 6.17
CA ALA A 290 12.89 -12.93 6.81
C ALA A 290 13.11 -13.06 8.33
N MET A 291 12.29 -13.87 9.01
CA MET A 291 12.44 -14.12 10.46
C MET A 291 13.76 -14.85 10.78
N ARG A 292 14.14 -15.84 9.99
CA ARG A 292 15.40 -16.58 10.14
C ARG A 292 16.60 -15.66 9.97
N SER A 293 16.57 -14.80 8.98
CA SER A 293 17.62 -13.81 8.72
C SER A 293 17.74 -12.77 9.84
N ALA A 294 16.60 -12.26 10.32
CA ALA A 294 16.58 -11.32 11.44
C ALA A 294 17.11 -11.94 12.73
N ARG A 295 16.80 -13.23 13.01
CA ARG A 295 17.37 -13.97 14.16
C ARG A 295 18.89 -14.11 14.04
N ARG A 296 19.40 -14.52 12.86
CA ARG A 296 20.85 -14.64 12.61
C ARG A 296 21.56 -13.30 12.80
N ALA A 297 21.02 -12.20 12.27
CA ALA A 297 21.61 -10.88 12.42
C ALA A 297 21.66 -10.44 13.91
N ARG A 298 20.63 -10.78 14.72
CA ARG A 298 20.64 -10.51 16.16
C ARG A 298 21.69 -11.31 16.91
N VAL A 299 21.85 -12.59 16.61
CA VAL A 299 22.87 -13.45 17.23
C VAL A 299 24.27 -12.90 16.94
N VAL A 300 24.57 -12.56 15.68
CA VAL A 300 25.87 -11.97 15.30
C VAL A 300 26.09 -10.60 15.99
N ALA A 301 25.05 -9.77 16.10
CA ALA A 301 25.17 -8.50 16.80
C ALA A 301 25.39 -8.67 18.34
N MET A 302 24.85 -9.72 18.92
CA MET A 302 25.08 -10.06 20.35
C MET A 302 26.51 -10.60 20.58
N SER A 303 26.99 -11.53 19.74
CA SER A 303 28.36 -12.07 19.87
C SER A 303 29.42 -10.96 19.72
N ARG A 304 29.23 -10.01 18.81
CA ARG A 304 30.13 -8.83 18.68
C ARG A 304 30.11 -7.88 19.89
N ARG A 305 29.05 -7.90 20.69
CA ARG A 305 28.99 -7.10 21.94
C ARG A 305 29.65 -7.80 23.12
N THR A 306 29.67 -9.11 23.13
CA THR A 306 30.27 -9.93 24.22
C THR A 306 31.77 -10.18 24.01
N ASP A 307 32.28 -10.06 22.76
CA ASP A 307 33.70 -10.22 22.45
C ASP A 307 34.20 -9.08 21.55
N PRO A 308 34.57 -7.91 22.13
CA PRO A 308 35.07 -6.78 21.37
C PRO A 308 36.43 -7.04 20.71
N ALA A 309 37.20 -8.05 21.16
CA ALA A 309 38.49 -8.41 20.58
C ALA A 309 38.32 -9.10 19.22
N ALA A 310 37.25 -9.89 19.01
CA ALA A 310 36.93 -10.49 17.72
C ALA A 310 36.49 -9.46 16.67
N ALA A 311 35.91 -8.33 17.09
CA ALA A 311 35.51 -7.25 16.20
C ALA A 311 36.70 -6.43 15.64
N ALA A 312 37.85 -6.45 16.32
CA ALA A 312 39.06 -5.72 15.91
C ALA A 312 39.87 -6.51 14.85
N VAL A 313 39.77 -7.82 14.81
CA VAL A 313 40.49 -8.68 13.85
C VAL A 313 39.89 -8.56 12.46
N ASP A 314 38.55 -8.53 12.32
CA ASP A 314 37.85 -8.36 11.03
C ASP A 314 38.02 -6.97 10.41
N ALA A 315 38.47 -5.96 11.16
CA ALA A 315 38.70 -4.60 10.67
C ALA A 315 40.10 -4.40 10.09
N VAL A 316 41.00 -5.38 10.23
CA VAL A 316 42.40 -5.31 9.72
C VAL A 316 42.50 -6.02 8.36
N ASP A 317 41.51 -6.85 7.99
CA ASP A 317 41.52 -7.64 6.74
C ASP A 317 40.61 -7.07 5.61
N VAL A 318 40.24 -5.76 5.67
CA VAL A 318 39.48 -5.09 4.59
C VAL A 318 40.34 -3.93 4.02
#